data_570ffdffb921563a80abf655fe7bba35
#
_entry.id   570ffdffb921563a80abf655fe7bba35
#
_cell.length_a   1.000
_cell.length_b   1.000
_cell.length_c   1.000
_cell.angle_alpha   90.00
_cell.angle_beta   90.00
_cell.angle_gamma   90.00
#
_symmetry.space_group_name_H-M   'P 1'
#
loop_
_entity.id
_entity.type
_entity.pdbx_description
1 polymer ?
#
loop_
_entity_poly.entity_id
_entity_poly.type
_entity_poly.pdbx_seq_one_letter_code
_entity_poly.pdbx_strand_id
1 'polypeptide(L)'
;MWRWTNRATCLVIRAAATSATPFGICFGGIEKPRFLHRLDRETSGVVLVARTAEAARAGREAFVSGAVRKIYQVLVEGGFPSGTVHAAGWMAGEPDSLVRKRRRFFPEKDGIRPPAGDGDVRCCRTTFRLQARRGPLSLVVAVSKTGRLHQIRATLSALGFPVVGDKIYGVDETLFLRFLSDELTAADRSALRLPRQALHAAGLRLPHPVTGTLLRLRAPLPAEMVELRNSFFS
;
A
#
# COMPACT_ATOMS: atom_id res chain seq x y z
N MET A 1 -13.59 10.85 11.91
CA MET A 1 -14.99 10.41 12.06
C MET A 1 -15.19 9.13 11.28
N TRP A 2 -15.51 8.04 11.93
CA TRP A 2 -15.61 6.69 11.37
C TRP A 2 -16.99 6.49 10.76
N ARG A 3 -17.13 6.24 9.48
CA ARG A 3 -18.42 5.86 8.88
C ARG A 3 -18.49 4.34 8.76
N TRP A 4 -19.47 3.77 9.43
CA TRP A 4 -19.85 2.37 9.36
C TRP A 4 -20.74 2.14 8.15
N THR A 5 -20.39 1.24 7.25
CA THR A 5 -21.36 0.65 6.33
C THR A 5 -21.74 -0.71 6.90
N ASN A 6 -22.87 -0.76 7.58
CA ASN A 6 -23.36 -1.96 8.25
C ASN A 6 -23.94 -2.92 7.20
N ARG A 7 -23.18 -3.95 6.85
CA ARG A 7 -23.74 -5.18 6.31
C ARG A 7 -23.27 -6.32 7.20
N ALA A 8 -24.21 -7.21 7.59
CA ALA A 8 -24.13 -8.12 8.73
C ALA A 8 -22.88 -9.02 8.82
N THR A 9 -22.05 -9.14 7.79
CA THR A 9 -20.97 -10.11 7.69
C THR A 9 -19.54 -9.54 7.54
N CYS A 10 -19.39 -8.30 7.04
CA CYS A 10 -18.08 -7.66 6.86
C CYS A 10 -18.06 -6.23 7.36
N LEU A 11 -16.98 -5.84 8.01
CA LEU A 11 -16.70 -4.50 8.50
C LEU A 11 -15.57 -3.88 7.71
N VAL A 12 -15.77 -2.65 7.26
CA VAL A 12 -14.71 -1.83 6.65
C VAL A 12 -14.14 -0.91 7.71
N ILE A 13 -12.86 -1.08 8.00
CA ILE A 13 -12.11 -0.17 8.85
C ILE A 13 -11.31 0.76 7.95
N ARG A 14 -11.42 2.06 8.19
CA ARG A 14 -10.52 3.04 7.62
C ARG A 14 -9.36 3.21 8.60
N ALA A 15 -8.20 2.66 8.28
CA ALA A 15 -7.00 2.90 9.06
C ALA A 15 -6.40 4.25 8.67
N ALA A 16 -6.30 5.16 9.62
CA ALA A 16 -5.36 6.26 9.54
C ALA A 16 -4.05 5.76 10.14
N ALA A 17 -2.96 5.79 9.40
CA ALA A 17 -1.65 5.54 9.97
C ALA A 17 -1.27 6.76 10.81
N THR A 18 -1.43 6.67 12.12
CA THR A 18 -0.84 7.61 13.06
C THR A 18 0.36 6.95 13.71
N SER A 19 1.44 7.67 13.85
CA SER A 19 2.70 7.19 14.46
C SER A 19 2.57 6.79 15.93
N ALA A 20 1.44 7.06 16.56
CA ALA A 20 1.27 7.00 18.02
C ALA A 20 0.18 6.07 18.54
N THR A 21 -0.54 5.32 17.69
CA THR A 21 -1.62 4.48 18.23
C THR A 21 -1.37 3.02 17.94
N PRO A 22 -1.01 2.21 18.96
CA PRO A 22 -1.28 0.78 18.90
C PRO A 22 -2.79 0.64 18.67
N PHE A 23 -3.19 -0.22 17.76
CA PHE A 23 -4.54 -0.44 17.28
C PHE A 23 -5.58 -0.56 18.41
N GLY A 24 -5.97 0.55 19.01
CA GLY A 24 -7.16 0.69 19.83
C GLY A 24 -8.39 0.86 18.95
N ILE A 25 -8.62 -0.08 18.04
CA ILE A 25 -9.83 -0.10 17.24
C ILE A 25 -10.92 -0.71 18.12
N CYS A 26 -11.79 0.13 18.68
CA CYS A 26 -13.04 -0.35 19.28
C CYS A 26 -13.90 -1.01 18.19
N PHE A 27 -13.87 -2.32 18.15
CA PHE A 27 -14.75 -3.13 17.30
C PHE A 27 -16.13 -3.26 17.96
N GLY A 28 -16.82 -2.17 18.26
CA GLY A 28 -18.09 -2.18 18.96
C GLY A 28 -18.95 -3.40 18.64
N GLY A 29 -19.09 -4.34 19.56
CA GLY A 29 -19.89 -5.54 19.42
C GLY A 29 -19.31 -6.68 18.56
N ILE A 30 -18.02 -6.63 18.17
CA ILE A 30 -17.35 -7.75 17.49
C ILE A 30 -16.35 -8.40 18.45
N GLU A 31 -16.71 -9.57 18.95
CA GLU A 31 -15.88 -10.29 19.93
C GLU A 31 -14.54 -10.78 19.35
N LYS A 32 -14.51 -11.23 18.08
CA LYS A 32 -13.32 -11.79 17.41
C LYS A 32 -13.19 -11.28 15.98
N PRO A 33 -12.68 -10.05 15.76
CA PRO A 33 -12.47 -9.51 14.42
C PRO A 33 -11.40 -10.30 13.65
N ARG A 34 -11.68 -10.67 12.41
CA ARG A 34 -10.78 -11.43 11.54
C ARG A 34 -10.33 -10.58 10.37
N PHE A 35 -9.09 -10.12 10.40
CA PHE A 35 -8.50 -9.35 9.31
C PHE A 35 -8.35 -10.22 8.05
N LEU A 36 -8.82 -9.73 6.91
CA LEU A 36 -8.73 -10.43 5.63
C LEU A 36 -7.47 -10.06 4.85
N HIS A 37 -6.90 -8.91 5.13
CA HIS A 37 -5.63 -8.45 4.59
C HIS A 37 -4.97 -7.45 5.54
N ARG A 38 -3.78 -7.03 5.18
CA ARG A 38 -3.01 -6.04 5.93
C ARG A 38 -2.56 -4.90 5.03
N LEU A 39 -2.22 -3.78 5.63
CA LEU A 39 -1.46 -2.67 5.06
C LEU A 39 -0.08 -2.63 5.70
N ASP A 40 0.87 -1.97 5.05
CA ASP A 40 2.16 -1.65 5.68
C ASP A 40 1.96 -0.65 6.82
N ARG A 41 2.91 -0.59 7.75
CA ARG A 41 2.83 0.21 8.99
C ARG A 41 2.37 1.66 8.76
N GLU A 42 2.89 2.31 7.71
CA GLU A 42 2.63 3.72 7.40
C GLU A 42 1.64 3.93 6.23
N THR A 43 1.05 2.86 5.71
CA THR A 43 0.02 2.93 4.67
C THR A 43 -1.35 3.18 5.28
N SER A 44 -2.04 4.20 4.81
CA SER A 44 -3.42 4.49 5.19
C SER A 44 -4.43 3.83 4.26
N GLY A 45 -5.71 3.83 4.64
CA GLY A 45 -6.79 3.46 3.76
C GLY A 45 -7.69 2.33 4.25
N VAL A 46 -8.30 1.61 3.32
CA VAL A 46 -9.29 0.55 3.60
C VAL A 46 -8.61 -0.71 4.12
N VAL A 47 -9.08 -1.20 5.25
CA VAL A 47 -8.83 -2.55 5.77
C VAL A 47 -10.16 -3.29 5.90
N LEU A 48 -10.24 -4.50 5.38
CA LEU A 48 -11.43 -5.33 5.43
C LEU A 48 -11.31 -6.37 6.55
N VAL A 49 -12.34 -6.39 7.40
CA VAL A 49 -12.43 -7.31 8.55
C VAL A 49 -13.72 -8.09 8.46
N ALA A 50 -13.66 -9.39 8.64
CA ALA A 50 -14.83 -10.25 8.73
C ALA A 50 -15.31 -10.35 10.18
N ARG A 51 -16.63 -10.31 10.36
CA ARG A 51 -17.29 -10.43 11.66
C ARG A 51 -17.53 -11.89 12.05
N THR A 52 -17.68 -12.78 11.08
CA THR A 52 -17.95 -14.21 11.28
C THR A 52 -16.82 -15.08 10.70
N ALA A 53 -16.71 -16.31 11.16
CA ALA A 53 -15.73 -17.26 10.63
C ALA A 53 -16.01 -17.61 9.17
N GLU A 54 -17.29 -17.73 8.81
CA GLU A 54 -17.75 -18.00 7.45
C GLU A 54 -17.35 -16.87 6.48
N ALA A 55 -17.66 -15.62 6.82
CA ALA A 55 -17.24 -14.47 6.05
C ALA A 55 -15.73 -14.35 5.94
N ALA A 56 -14.99 -14.77 6.99
CA ALA A 56 -13.53 -14.80 6.96
C ALA A 56 -12.99 -15.86 5.99
N ARG A 57 -13.60 -17.03 5.92
CA ARG A 57 -13.24 -18.09 4.97
C ARG A 57 -13.48 -17.62 3.54
N ALA A 58 -14.70 -17.23 3.22
CA ALA A 58 -15.08 -16.76 1.88
C ALA A 58 -14.27 -15.51 1.45
N GLY A 59 -14.02 -14.58 2.38
CA GLY A 59 -13.16 -13.43 2.13
C GLY A 59 -11.72 -13.83 1.79
N ARG A 60 -11.10 -14.75 2.52
CA ARG A 60 -9.75 -15.27 2.20
C ARG A 60 -9.71 -15.95 0.83
N GLU A 61 -10.71 -16.74 0.51
CA GLU A 61 -10.85 -17.38 -0.82
C GLU A 61 -10.87 -16.33 -1.94
N ALA A 62 -11.63 -15.24 -1.76
CA ALA A 62 -11.68 -14.13 -2.72
C ALA A 62 -10.31 -13.43 -2.89
N PHE A 63 -9.51 -13.29 -1.81
CA PHE A 63 -8.15 -12.76 -1.92
C PHE A 63 -7.20 -13.73 -2.62
N VAL A 64 -7.28 -15.03 -2.34
CA VAL A 64 -6.43 -16.08 -2.92
C VAL A 64 -6.74 -16.27 -4.40
N SER A 65 -8.01 -16.30 -4.78
CA SER A 65 -8.44 -16.44 -6.19
C SER A 65 -8.17 -15.18 -7.04
N GLY A 66 -7.74 -14.06 -6.43
CA GLY A 66 -7.51 -12.82 -7.14
C GLY A 66 -8.80 -12.08 -7.54
N ALA A 67 -9.95 -12.46 -6.98
CA ALA A 67 -11.23 -11.77 -7.19
C ALA A 67 -11.24 -10.36 -6.56
N VAL A 68 -10.33 -10.09 -5.61
CA VAL A 68 -10.20 -8.78 -4.95
C VAL A 68 -9.30 -7.87 -5.76
N ARG A 69 -9.81 -6.70 -6.14
CA ARG A 69 -9.02 -5.62 -6.72
C ARG A 69 -8.72 -4.56 -5.66
N LYS A 70 -7.44 -4.31 -5.45
CA LYS A 70 -6.93 -3.30 -4.51
C LYS A 70 -6.53 -2.06 -5.31
N ILE A 71 -7.09 -0.91 -4.95
CA ILE A 71 -6.89 0.36 -5.62
C ILE A 71 -6.19 1.30 -4.64
N TYR A 72 -5.05 1.84 -5.05
CA TYR A 72 -4.26 2.77 -4.26
C TYR A 72 -4.11 4.10 -4.98
N GLN A 73 -4.01 5.18 -4.21
CA GLN A 73 -3.49 6.46 -4.66
C GLN A 73 -2.10 6.65 -4.05
N VAL A 74 -1.16 7.07 -4.89
CA VAL A 74 0.25 7.15 -4.56
C VAL A 74 0.82 8.45 -5.09
N LEU A 75 1.51 9.22 -4.25
CA LEU A 75 2.36 10.31 -4.71
C LEU A 75 3.78 9.77 -4.84
N VAL A 76 4.40 10.00 -5.98
CA VAL A 76 5.76 9.55 -6.30
C VAL A 76 6.63 10.73 -6.69
N GLU A 77 7.93 10.61 -6.43
CA GLU A 77 8.96 11.51 -6.95
C GLU A 77 9.14 11.26 -8.46
N GLY A 78 9.42 12.33 -9.18
CA GLY A 78 9.71 12.28 -10.61
C GLY A 78 8.47 12.38 -11.52
N GLY A 79 8.76 12.51 -12.79
CA GLY A 79 7.77 12.66 -13.85
C GLY A 79 7.26 11.32 -14.36
N PHE A 80 6.32 10.69 -13.66
CA PHE A 80 5.77 9.39 -14.08
C PHE A 80 5.23 9.45 -15.52
N PRO A 81 5.47 8.44 -16.37
CA PRO A 81 5.07 8.45 -17.78
C PRO A 81 3.55 8.54 -17.94
N SER A 82 3.13 9.20 -19.03
CA SER A 82 1.72 9.26 -19.42
C SER A 82 1.20 7.88 -19.81
N GLY A 83 -0.09 7.65 -19.59
CA GLY A 83 -0.75 6.38 -19.92
C GLY A 83 -0.70 5.36 -18.79
N THR A 84 -0.60 4.09 -19.17
CA THR A 84 -0.66 2.94 -18.26
C THR A 84 0.63 2.14 -18.30
N VAL A 85 1.21 1.90 -17.13
CA VAL A 85 2.40 1.06 -16.95
C VAL A 85 1.97 -0.25 -16.29
N HIS A 86 2.24 -1.38 -16.97
CA HIS A 86 2.02 -2.72 -16.45
C HIS A 86 3.33 -3.28 -15.91
N ALA A 87 3.41 -3.44 -14.59
CA ALA A 87 4.57 -4.03 -13.94
C ALA A 87 4.24 -5.47 -13.50
N ALA A 88 4.83 -6.43 -14.20
CA ALA A 88 4.82 -7.84 -13.89
C ALA A 88 6.24 -8.30 -13.59
N GLY A 89 6.40 -9.21 -12.64
CA GLY A 89 7.72 -9.70 -12.25
C GLY A 89 7.69 -10.46 -10.93
N TRP A 90 8.82 -10.45 -10.26
CA TRP A 90 9.01 -11.16 -8.99
C TRP A 90 9.44 -10.20 -7.88
N MET A 91 8.99 -10.52 -6.68
CA MET A 91 9.45 -9.89 -5.44
C MET A 91 10.32 -10.89 -4.69
N ALA A 92 11.49 -10.46 -4.26
CA ALA A 92 12.40 -11.23 -3.42
C ALA A 92 12.92 -10.38 -2.23
N GLY A 93 13.65 -10.98 -1.32
CA GLY A 93 14.44 -10.27 -0.33
C GLY A 93 15.50 -9.38 -0.99
N GLU A 94 16.00 -8.39 -0.25
CA GLU A 94 17.17 -7.58 -0.60
C GLU A 94 18.25 -7.90 0.43
N PRO A 95 19.11 -8.92 0.21
CA PRO A 95 20.04 -9.41 1.23
C PRO A 95 21.08 -8.38 1.66
N ASP A 96 21.47 -7.48 0.75
CA ASP A 96 22.47 -6.44 1.01
C ASP A 96 21.90 -5.20 1.69
N SER A 97 20.59 -5.17 1.98
CA SER A 97 19.94 -4.04 2.63
C SER A 97 20.09 -4.08 4.14
N LEU A 98 20.36 -2.92 4.74
CA LEU A 98 20.33 -2.71 6.20
C LEU A 98 18.93 -2.97 6.79
N VAL A 99 17.89 -2.91 5.96
CA VAL A 99 16.50 -3.10 6.36
C VAL A 99 16.04 -4.50 5.99
N ARG A 100 16.08 -5.45 6.93
CA ARG A 100 15.71 -6.88 6.72
C ARG A 100 14.40 -7.11 5.95
N LYS A 101 13.43 -6.21 6.06
CA LYS A 101 12.13 -6.32 5.38
C LYS A 101 12.12 -5.68 4.00
N ARG A 102 13.20 -5.08 3.54
CA ARG A 102 13.30 -4.52 2.20
C ARG A 102 13.13 -5.62 1.18
N ARG A 103 12.44 -5.30 0.08
CA ARG A 103 12.17 -6.21 -1.04
C ARG A 103 12.71 -5.57 -2.32
N ARG A 104 13.15 -6.41 -3.24
CA ARG A 104 13.55 -6.02 -4.58
C ARG A 104 12.54 -6.52 -5.59
N PHE A 105 12.19 -5.67 -6.54
CA PHE A 105 11.38 -6.04 -7.68
C PHE A 105 12.28 -6.37 -8.87
N PHE A 106 12.02 -7.52 -9.48
CA PHE A 106 12.68 -8.00 -10.68
C PHE A 106 11.66 -8.02 -11.82
N PRO A 107 11.77 -7.08 -12.80
CA PRO A 107 10.83 -7.01 -13.91
C PRO A 107 10.90 -8.27 -14.78
N GLU A 108 9.75 -8.80 -15.17
CA GLU A 108 9.66 -9.97 -16.06
C GLU A 108 10.30 -9.69 -17.43
N LYS A 109 10.16 -8.46 -17.93
CA LYS A 109 10.71 -8.01 -19.21
C LYS A 109 12.25 -8.06 -19.28
N ASP A 110 12.93 -7.99 -18.16
CA ASP A 110 14.40 -8.01 -18.11
C ASP A 110 14.97 -9.44 -18.15
N GLY A 111 14.11 -10.46 -18.10
CA GLY A 111 14.50 -11.88 -18.10
C GLY A 111 15.25 -12.33 -16.84
N ILE A 112 15.51 -11.42 -15.92
CA ILE A 112 16.26 -11.69 -14.69
C ILE A 112 15.30 -12.25 -13.63
N ARG A 113 15.54 -13.49 -13.24
CA ARG A 113 14.86 -14.07 -12.06
C ARG A 113 15.70 -13.83 -10.80
N PRO A 114 15.05 -13.64 -9.64
CA PRO A 114 15.77 -13.63 -8.37
C PRO A 114 16.57 -14.92 -8.17
N PRO A 115 17.73 -14.87 -7.49
CA PRO A 115 18.50 -16.08 -7.16
C PRO A 115 17.66 -17.09 -6.40
N ALA A 116 17.86 -18.38 -6.69
CA ALA A 116 17.08 -19.49 -6.14
C ALA A 116 17.33 -19.77 -4.64
N GLY A 117 18.05 -18.95 -3.91
CA GLY A 117 18.41 -19.14 -2.51
C GLY A 117 17.50 -18.45 -1.47
N ASP A 118 16.70 -17.49 -1.89
CA ASP A 118 15.94 -16.62 -0.98
C ASP A 118 14.48 -17.06 -0.79
N GLY A 119 14.21 -18.28 -0.44
CA GLY A 119 12.94 -18.90 0.04
C GLY A 119 11.59 -18.21 -0.15
N ASP A 120 11.52 -16.92 -0.48
CA ASP A 120 10.30 -16.11 -0.58
C ASP A 120 10.21 -15.31 -1.91
N VAL A 121 10.62 -15.94 -3.03
CA VAL A 121 10.41 -15.36 -4.37
C VAL A 121 8.94 -15.51 -4.77
N ARG A 122 8.27 -14.39 -5.03
CA ARG A 122 6.82 -14.37 -5.33
C ARG A 122 6.51 -13.55 -6.56
N CYS A 123 5.73 -14.12 -7.48
CA CYS A 123 5.18 -13.36 -8.60
C CYS A 123 4.33 -12.17 -8.10
N CYS A 124 4.44 -11.05 -8.79
CA CYS A 124 3.63 -9.87 -8.50
C CYS A 124 3.20 -9.16 -9.79
N ARG A 125 2.03 -8.53 -9.73
CA ARG A 125 1.47 -7.74 -10.84
C ARG A 125 0.78 -6.51 -10.32
N THR A 126 1.18 -5.35 -10.82
CA THR A 126 0.59 -4.04 -10.53
C THR A 126 0.43 -3.26 -11.81
N THR A 127 -0.70 -2.60 -11.95
CA THR A 127 -0.94 -1.64 -13.04
C THR A 127 -0.93 -0.25 -12.46
N PHE A 128 -0.12 0.63 -13.01
CA PHE A 128 -0.01 2.03 -12.64
C PHE A 128 -0.58 2.92 -13.73
N ARG A 129 -1.27 3.98 -13.36
CA ARG A 129 -1.78 4.99 -14.28
C ARG A 129 -1.55 6.38 -13.71
N LEU A 130 -0.90 7.23 -14.51
CA LEU A 130 -0.75 8.64 -14.18
C LEU A 130 -2.15 9.28 -14.03
N GLN A 131 -2.36 10.02 -12.96
CA GLN A 131 -3.56 10.80 -12.73
C GLN A 131 -3.30 12.30 -12.91
N ALA A 132 -2.17 12.79 -12.39
CA ALA A 132 -1.70 14.15 -12.57
C ALA A 132 -0.19 14.20 -12.39
N ARG A 133 0.48 15.18 -13.04
CA ARG A 133 1.91 15.43 -12.89
C ARG A 133 2.16 16.93 -12.88
N ARG A 134 2.94 17.41 -11.91
CA ARG A 134 3.39 18.81 -11.86
C ARG A 134 4.72 18.91 -11.11
N GLY A 135 5.66 19.64 -11.71
CA GLY A 135 7.00 19.77 -11.16
C GLY A 135 7.67 18.42 -10.93
N PRO A 136 8.27 18.20 -9.74
CA PRO A 136 8.99 16.98 -9.43
C PRO A 136 8.09 15.82 -8.94
N LEU A 137 6.76 15.99 -8.92
CA LEU A 137 5.83 15.01 -8.35
C LEU A 137 4.80 14.52 -9.36
N SER A 138 4.39 13.27 -9.15
CA SER A 138 3.29 12.65 -9.89
C SER A 138 2.30 11.95 -8.95
N LEU A 139 1.01 12.15 -9.21
CA LEU A 139 -0.08 11.41 -8.59
C LEU A 139 -0.43 10.22 -9.48
N VAL A 140 -0.32 9.02 -8.93
CA VAL A 140 -0.49 7.76 -9.63
C VAL A 140 -1.57 6.93 -8.98
N VAL A 141 -2.42 6.29 -9.78
CA VAL A 141 -3.32 5.22 -9.33
C VAL A 141 -2.64 3.89 -9.57
N ALA A 142 -2.51 3.08 -8.52
CA ALA A 142 -2.02 1.71 -8.60
C ALA A 142 -3.16 0.71 -8.37
N VAL A 143 -3.30 -0.25 -9.29
CA VAL A 143 -4.23 -1.37 -9.15
C VAL A 143 -3.42 -2.65 -9.03
N SER A 144 -3.48 -3.28 -7.85
CA SER A 144 -2.70 -4.49 -7.57
C SER A 144 -3.59 -5.73 -7.58
N LYS A 145 -3.19 -6.75 -8.36
CA LYS A 145 -3.81 -8.08 -8.38
C LYS A 145 -3.25 -9.00 -7.31
N THR A 146 -2.02 -8.76 -6.87
CA THR A 146 -1.33 -9.50 -5.82
C THR A 146 -1.14 -8.63 -4.58
N GLY A 147 -0.61 -9.15 -3.49
CA GLY A 147 -0.41 -8.40 -2.24
C GLY A 147 0.86 -8.83 -1.54
N ARG A 148 2.01 -8.71 -2.21
CA ARG A 148 3.31 -9.04 -1.63
C ARG A 148 3.76 -7.93 -0.70
N LEU A 149 4.60 -8.27 0.27
CA LEU A 149 5.18 -7.29 1.19
C LEU A 149 5.84 -6.16 0.40
N HIS A 150 5.50 -4.91 0.70
CA HIS A 150 6.01 -3.69 0.08
C HIS A 150 5.86 -3.62 -1.46
N GLN A 151 5.00 -4.42 -2.08
CA GLN A 151 4.93 -4.61 -3.53
C GLN A 151 4.91 -3.30 -4.31
N ILE A 152 3.97 -2.38 -4.02
CA ILE A 152 3.83 -1.13 -4.76
C ILE A 152 5.07 -0.26 -4.59
N ARG A 153 5.59 -0.15 -3.39
CA ARG A 153 6.74 0.67 -3.01
C ARG A 153 8.02 0.21 -3.72
N ALA A 154 8.34 -1.08 -3.58
CA ALA A 154 9.51 -1.67 -4.24
C ALA A 154 9.41 -1.63 -5.76
N THR A 155 8.22 -1.86 -6.33
CA THR A 155 8.02 -1.78 -7.78
C THR A 155 8.21 -0.35 -8.28
N LEU A 156 7.63 0.66 -7.63
CA LEU A 156 7.78 2.06 -8.03
C LEU A 156 9.21 2.54 -7.89
N SER A 157 9.91 2.17 -6.81
CA SER A 157 11.33 2.49 -6.62
C SER A 157 12.19 1.87 -7.74
N ALA A 158 11.97 0.61 -8.09
CA ALA A 158 12.68 -0.06 -9.19
C ALA A 158 12.40 0.54 -10.57
N LEU A 159 11.24 1.18 -10.74
CA LEU A 159 10.89 1.93 -11.95
C LEU A 159 11.46 3.36 -11.97
N GLY A 160 12.17 3.80 -10.92
CA GLY A 160 12.72 5.15 -10.79
C GLY A 160 11.74 6.20 -10.26
N PHE A 161 10.61 5.79 -9.70
CA PHE A 161 9.58 6.67 -9.14
C PHE A 161 9.27 6.33 -7.68
N PRO A 162 10.20 6.54 -6.73
CA PRO A 162 9.99 6.19 -5.33
C PRO A 162 8.80 6.94 -4.74
N VAL A 163 8.14 6.32 -3.77
CA VAL A 163 6.99 6.92 -3.09
C VAL A 163 7.45 8.06 -2.18
N VAL A 164 6.80 9.21 -2.26
CA VAL A 164 7.06 10.36 -1.38
C VAL A 164 6.93 9.95 0.09
N GLY A 165 7.88 10.35 0.94
CA GLY A 165 7.89 10.02 2.37
C GLY A 165 8.26 8.58 2.70
N ASP A 166 8.73 7.81 1.73
CA ASP A 166 9.13 6.42 1.95
C ASP A 166 10.56 6.32 2.50
N LYS A 167 10.68 5.91 3.74
CA LYS A 167 11.95 5.81 4.47
C LYS A 167 12.81 4.60 4.07
N ILE A 168 12.22 3.60 3.36
CA ILE A 168 12.91 2.38 2.95
C ILE A 168 13.31 2.42 1.48
N TYR A 169 12.42 2.95 0.63
CA TYR A 169 12.57 2.93 -0.84
C TYR A 169 12.79 4.33 -1.44
N GLY A 170 12.86 5.36 -0.60
CA GLY A 170 13.09 6.75 -1.00
C GLY A 170 14.57 7.04 -1.29
N VAL A 171 15.03 8.19 -0.80
CA VAL A 171 16.39 8.71 -1.09
C VAL A 171 17.47 7.85 -0.47
N ASP A 172 17.26 7.38 0.76
CA ASP A 172 18.25 6.65 1.56
C ASP A 172 17.56 5.74 2.57
N GLU A 173 17.91 4.47 2.60
CA GLU A 173 17.32 3.49 3.53
C GLU A 173 17.76 3.69 4.98
N THR A 174 18.84 4.43 5.24
CA THR A 174 19.27 4.78 6.61
C THR A 174 18.27 5.72 7.30
N LEU A 175 17.44 6.42 6.52
CA LEU A 175 16.29 7.18 7.05
C LEU A 175 15.34 6.29 7.87
N PHE A 176 15.17 5.03 7.47
CA PHE A 176 14.36 4.09 8.23
C PHE A 176 15.01 3.72 9.57
N LEU A 177 16.33 3.56 9.61
CA LEU A 177 17.06 3.29 10.85
C LEU A 177 16.97 4.48 11.80
N ARG A 178 17.26 5.69 11.32
CA ARG A 178 17.10 6.93 12.10
C ARG A 178 15.65 7.15 12.58
N PHE A 179 14.67 6.78 11.77
CA PHE A 179 13.27 6.81 12.17
C PHE A 179 12.97 5.86 13.33
N LEU A 180 13.56 4.66 13.34
CA LEU A 180 13.36 3.69 14.43
C LEU A 180 14.01 4.15 15.75
N SER A 181 15.12 4.87 15.67
CA SER A 181 15.85 5.44 16.83
C SER A 181 15.32 6.82 17.25
N ASP A 182 14.31 7.37 16.56
CA ASP A 182 13.79 8.74 16.74
C ASP A 182 14.86 9.84 16.51
N GLU A 183 15.78 9.58 15.57
CA GLU A 183 16.93 10.44 15.24
C GLU A 183 16.78 11.19 13.90
N LEU A 184 15.57 11.27 13.36
CA LEU A 184 15.35 12.02 12.13
C LEU A 184 15.63 13.50 12.32
N THR A 185 16.54 14.04 11.52
CA THR A 185 16.90 15.46 11.50
C THR A 185 15.83 16.31 10.79
N ALA A 186 15.94 17.63 10.89
CA ALA A 186 15.10 18.55 10.12
C ALA A 186 15.36 18.40 8.60
N ALA A 187 16.60 18.16 8.18
CA ALA A 187 16.95 17.89 6.78
C ALA A 187 16.32 16.60 6.28
N ASP A 188 16.33 15.52 7.08
CA ASP A 188 15.67 14.26 6.73
C ASP A 188 14.15 14.42 6.55
N ARG A 189 13.50 15.16 7.45
CA ARG A 189 12.08 15.46 7.36
C ARG A 189 11.73 16.30 6.12
N SER A 190 12.59 17.26 5.78
CA SER A 190 12.44 18.07 4.56
C SER A 190 12.60 17.20 3.30
N ALA A 191 13.58 16.31 3.26
CA ALA A 191 13.81 15.41 2.14
C ALA A 191 12.66 14.42 1.94
N LEU A 192 12.04 13.93 3.03
CA LEU A 192 10.88 13.05 2.99
C LEU A 192 9.60 13.75 2.52
N ARG A 193 9.48 15.08 2.65
CA ARG A 193 8.28 15.90 2.35
C ARG A 193 7.04 15.55 3.17
N LEU A 194 6.87 14.31 3.56
CA LEU A 194 5.78 13.81 4.39
C LEU A 194 6.32 12.94 5.54
N PRO A 195 5.64 12.93 6.70
CA PRO A 195 6.09 12.14 7.86
C PRO A 195 5.97 10.63 7.62
N ARG A 196 5.21 10.21 6.60
CA ARG A 196 5.01 8.82 6.21
C ARG A 196 4.85 8.67 4.70
N GLN A 197 4.99 7.45 4.21
CA GLN A 197 4.84 7.15 2.79
C GLN A 197 3.48 7.60 2.23
N ALA A 198 3.50 8.32 1.13
CA ALA A 198 2.31 8.82 0.43
C ALA A 198 1.60 7.71 -0.35
N LEU A 199 1.29 6.61 0.33
CA LEU A 199 0.59 5.44 -0.19
C LEU A 199 -0.72 5.24 0.56
N HIS A 200 -1.83 5.28 -0.16
CA HIS A 200 -3.16 5.19 0.40
C HIS A 200 -4.00 4.11 -0.29
N ALA A 201 -4.47 3.12 0.47
CA ALA A 201 -5.42 2.11 -0.01
C ALA A 201 -6.80 2.76 -0.20
N ALA A 202 -7.00 3.43 -1.33
CA ALA A 202 -8.17 4.24 -1.64
C ALA A 202 -9.45 3.40 -1.82
N GLY A 203 -9.31 2.11 -2.16
CA GLY A 203 -10.48 1.26 -2.29
C GLY A 203 -10.22 -0.21 -2.52
N LEU A 204 -11.27 -0.98 -2.31
CA LEU A 204 -11.36 -2.41 -2.64
C LEU A 204 -12.60 -2.67 -3.48
N ARG A 205 -12.48 -3.58 -4.44
CA ARG A 205 -13.62 -4.16 -5.17
C ARG A 205 -13.53 -5.67 -5.04
N LEU A 206 -14.59 -6.28 -4.56
CA LEU A 206 -14.66 -7.73 -4.33
C LEU A 206 -16.11 -8.22 -4.37
N PRO A 207 -16.37 -9.51 -4.67
CA PRO A 207 -17.68 -10.10 -4.45
C PRO A 207 -17.99 -10.13 -2.95
N HIS A 208 -19.23 -9.85 -2.59
CA HIS A 208 -19.68 -10.00 -1.20
C HIS A 208 -19.63 -11.48 -0.82
N PRO A 209 -19.03 -11.86 0.33
CA PRO A 209 -18.72 -13.24 0.67
C PRO A 209 -19.96 -14.15 0.83
N VAL A 210 -21.16 -13.59 1.00
CA VAL A 210 -22.41 -14.35 1.15
C VAL A 210 -23.30 -14.21 -0.07
N THR A 211 -23.48 -12.97 -0.58
CA THR A 211 -24.46 -12.72 -1.65
C THR A 211 -23.85 -12.70 -3.06
N GLY A 212 -22.53 -12.71 -3.19
CA GLY A 212 -21.82 -12.60 -4.47
C GLY A 212 -21.92 -11.22 -5.13
N THR A 213 -22.71 -10.28 -4.62
CA THR A 213 -22.87 -8.94 -5.19
C THR A 213 -21.55 -8.14 -5.10
N LEU A 214 -21.26 -7.31 -6.11
CA LEU A 214 -20.04 -6.53 -6.14
C LEU A 214 -20.01 -5.45 -5.05
N LEU A 215 -19.12 -5.61 -4.08
CA LEU A 215 -18.79 -4.58 -3.09
C LEU A 215 -17.76 -3.61 -3.66
N ARG A 216 -18.01 -2.32 -3.43
CA ARG A 216 -17.08 -1.22 -3.74
C ARG A 216 -16.86 -0.40 -2.48
N LEU A 217 -15.68 -0.57 -1.89
CA LEU A 217 -15.29 0.09 -0.65
C LEU A 217 -14.33 1.23 -0.98
N ARG A 218 -14.46 2.37 -0.30
CA ARG A 218 -13.60 3.54 -0.52
C ARG A 218 -13.20 4.19 0.80
N ALA A 219 -11.99 4.71 0.85
CA ALA A 219 -11.52 5.61 1.89
C ALA A 219 -11.13 6.96 1.26
N PRO A 220 -11.46 8.11 1.88
CA PRO A 220 -10.96 9.40 1.45
C PRO A 220 -9.46 9.49 1.69
N LEU A 221 -8.76 10.30 0.89
CA LEU A 221 -7.37 10.63 1.13
C LEU A 221 -7.19 11.26 2.52
N PRO A 222 -6.11 10.95 3.23
CA PRO A 222 -5.77 11.62 4.47
C PRO A 222 -5.35 13.08 4.22
N ALA A 223 -5.54 13.93 5.24
CA ALA A 223 -5.38 15.38 5.13
C ALA A 223 -4.00 15.77 4.55
N GLU A 224 -2.93 15.19 5.07
CA GLU A 224 -1.57 15.49 4.64
C GLU A 224 -1.30 15.15 3.16
N MET A 225 -1.95 14.11 2.62
CA MET A 225 -1.86 13.81 1.18
C MET A 225 -2.73 14.74 0.34
N VAL A 226 -3.85 15.22 0.88
CA VAL A 226 -4.69 16.23 0.24
C VAL A 226 -3.94 17.56 0.19
N GLU A 227 -3.33 17.98 1.28
CA GLU A 227 -2.56 19.23 1.39
C GLU A 227 -1.38 19.21 0.40
N LEU A 228 -0.56 18.15 0.43
CA LEU A 228 0.56 18.02 -0.50
C LEU A 228 0.07 17.98 -1.95
N ARG A 229 -1.00 17.22 -2.23
CA ARG A 229 -1.60 17.22 -3.57
C ARG A 229 -2.01 18.63 -3.99
N ASN A 230 -2.73 19.36 -3.15
CA ASN A 230 -3.23 20.70 -3.49
C ASN A 230 -2.07 21.71 -3.67
N SER A 231 -1.01 21.63 -2.88
CA SER A 231 0.16 22.52 -3.02
C SER A 231 0.91 22.33 -4.35
N PHE A 232 0.80 21.16 -4.98
CA PHE A 232 1.48 20.87 -6.26
C PHE A 232 0.54 20.81 -7.47
N PHE A 233 -0.75 20.49 -7.30
CA PHE A 233 -1.65 20.21 -8.42
C PHE A 233 -2.87 21.17 -8.51
N SER A 234 -2.93 22.19 -7.66
CA SER A 234 -3.90 23.31 -7.76
C SER A 234 -3.49 24.36 -8.76
#